data_547f2831d2c8c6612ba069b9efe80dd1
#
_entry.id   547f2831d2c8c6612ba069b9efe80dd1
#
_cell.length_a   1.000
_cell.length_b   1.000
_cell.length_c   1.000
_cell.angle_alpha   90.00
_cell.angle_beta   90.00
_cell.angle_gamma   90.00
#
_symmetry.space_group_name_H-M   'P 1'
#
loop_
_entity.id
_entity.type
_entity.pdbx_description
1 polymer ?
#
loop_
_entity_poly.entity_id
_entity_poly.type
_entity_poly.pdbx_seq_one_letter_code
_entity_poly.pdbx_strand_id
1 'polypeptide(L)'
;YIVKEGFKFEDGLFAGYDESKKNYVDRSTWDYEFDEQGMAKVDETLQNPRCALNLLKAHVERYTPEMVERICGTPKDKFRKVCELIATTANGERSMTSLYALGWTQHTTGAQNIRSMAMIQLLLGNMGIPGGGVNALRGHSNVQGITDLALLSTSTPGYLVLPSERETTFADYMKARAFKPIRPGQTSFWQNYGKFFVSQQKALFGTAATKDNDWAYHYLPKFDTAYDVLKIIDMMAGGQMNGLFCQGLNVMMAGPNKTKIHQGLSKLKWLVVIDPLQTETARFWENHGEFNDADPKAIQTEVFQLPATAYAEDEGSYTNSSRVIQWHWKAVDGPGESRGDIEVIADLHSRLRALYKKDGGAFPDPIINTSWAYAKPAHPEPVELLKELNGYALEDLPDPADPTKVMLKAGQLLPGFGVMRDDGKTSGGCWIYTGVYTEAGNMAMRRDASDPTGLGIHPNWGFSWPANRRILYNRASADPSGKAWSERKKYITWNGSRWVGGDVPDYAPTVAPDKAVGPFIMNQEGTARLFSRTAMTDGPFPEHYEPMDAYIANPLHPKVTTNPVVRVFAADAKSFGTPDKFPI
;
A
#
# COMPACT_ATOMS: atom_id res chain seq x y z
N TYR A 1 24.80 6.43 -10.84
CA TYR A 1 24.71 7.15 -9.56
C TYR A 1 25.70 6.56 -8.57
N ILE A 2 26.33 7.42 -7.78
CA ILE A 2 27.34 7.10 -6.79
C ILE A 2 26.67 6.97 -5.43
N VAL A 3 26.90 5.88 -4.71
CA VAL A 3 26.41 5.69 -3.34
C VAL A 3 27.34 6.35 -2.33
N LYS A 4 26.80 6.60 -1.13
CA LYS A 4 27.56 7.15 -0.01
C LYS A 4 28.77 6.31 0.35
N GLU A 5 29.80 6.95 0.85
CA GLU A 5 30.93 6.27 1.46
C GLU A 5 30.44 5.40 2.62
N GLY A 6 30.98 4.19 2.74
CA GLY A 6 30.55 3.22 3.75
C GLY A 6 29.38 2.35 3.36
N PHE A 7 28.75 2.53 2.19
CA PHE A 7 27.81 1.53 1.64
C PHE A 7 28.62 0.28 1.25
N LYS A 8 28.71 -0.65 2.16
CA LYS A 8 29.55 -1.85 2.06
C LYS A 8 28.71 -3.11 2.25
N PHE A 9 29.20 -4.18 1.66
CA PHE A 9 28.69 -5.52 1.77
C PHE A 9 29.84 -6.49 1.96
N GLU A 10 29.74 -7.38 2.92
CA GLU A 10 30.74 -8.40 3.20
C GLU A 10 30.04 -9.63 3.79
N ASP A 11 30.27 -10.78 3.18
CA ASP A 11 29.89 -12.10 3.69
C ASP A 11 28.39 -12.25 4.04
N GLY A 12 27.51 -11.69 3.21
CA GLY A 12 26.05 -11.71 3.43
C GLY A 12 25.52 -10.60 4.33
N LEU A 13 26.38 -9.76 4.86
CA LEU A 13 26.01 -8.64 5.73
C LEU A 13 26.34 -7.30 5.09
N PHE A 14 25.45 -6.33 5.28
CA PHE A 14 25.63 -4.96 4.82
C PHE A 14 26.01 -4.04 5.98
N ALA A 15 26.56 -2.88 5.65
CA ALA A 15 26.89 -1.87 6.63
C ALA A 15 25.68 -1.53 7.52
N GLY A 16 25.95 -1.33 8.81
CA GLY A 16 24.94 -0.98 9.81
C GLY A 16 24.23 -2.17 10.48
N TYR A 17 24.66 -3.40 10.21
CA TYR A 17 24.19 -4.59 10.92
C TYR A 17 24.74 -4.62 12.35
N ASP A 18 23.87 -4.92 13.31
CA ASP A 18 24.19 -5.11 14.72
C ASP A 18 23.90 -6.58 15.09
N GLU A 19 24.96 -7.34 15.35
CA GLU A 19 24.86 -8.77 15.69
C GLU A 19 24.05 -9.01 16.97
N SER A 20 24.18 -8.12 17.95
CA SER A 20 23.47 -8.28 19.23
C SER A 20 21.95 -8.12 19.09
N LYS A 21 21.52 -7.31 18.14
CA LYS A 21 20.11 -7.03 17.84
C LYS A 21 19.57 -7.83 16.67
N LYS A 22 20.45 -8.53 15.96
CA LYS A 22 20.14 -9.23 14.70
C LYS A 22 19.29 -8.36 13.76
N ASN A 23 19.76 -7.12 13.53
CA ASN A 23 19.06 -6.15 12.73
C ASN A 23 20.00 -5.07 12.21
N TYR A 24 19.58 -4.41 11.13
CA TYR A 24 20.24 -3.24 10.60
C TYR A 24 19.77 -1.99 11.39
N VAL A 25 20.60 -1.51 12.30
CA VAL A 25 20.28 -0.38 13.19
C VAL A 25 20.71 0.97 12.63
N ASP A 26 21.77 0.98 11.81
CA ASP A 26 22.24 2.18 11.10
C ASP A 26 22.15 1.96 9.59
N ARG A 27 21.35 2.80 8.93
CA ARG A 27 21.13 2.81 7.48
C ARG A 27 21.56 4.12 6.84
N SER A 28 22.33 4.91 7.53
CA SER A 28 22.75 6.25 7.09
C SER A 28 23.57 6.24 5.79
N THR A 29 24.24 5.11 5.51
CA THR A 29 25.00 4.90 4.27
C THR A 29 24.16 4.38 3.10
N TRP A 30 22.91 3.95 3.33
CA TRP A 30 22.05 3.34 2.30
C TRP A 30 21.38 4.40 1.43
N ASP A 31 22.18 5.22 0.77
CA ASP A 31 21.67 6.26 -0.11
C ASP A 31 22.70 6.64 -1.16
N TYR A 32 22.28 7.43 -2.14
CA TYR A 32 23.19 8.11 -3.04
C TYR A 32 23.92 9.25 -2.34
N GLU A 33 25.08 9.60 -2.84
CA GLU A 33 25.77 10.83 -2.53
C GLU A 33 25.14 11.96 -3.33
N PHE A 34 24.76 13.05 -2.66
CA PHE A 34 24.15 14.21 -3.29
C PHE A 34 25.15 15.37 -3.34
N ASP A 35 25.06 16.19 -4.37
CA ASP A 35 25.77 17.44 -4.47
C ASP A 35 25.10 18.56 -3.64
N GLU A 36 25.68 19.77 -3.68
CA GLU A 36 25.16 20.94 -2.96
C GLU A 36 23.77 21.38 -3.45
N GLN A 37 23.40 21.02 -4.67
CA GLN A 37 22.11 21.31 -5.27
C GLN A 37 21.07 20.22 -4.95
N GLY A 38 21.45 19.18 -4.21
CA GLY A 38 20.58 18.05 -3.87
C GLY A 38 20.33 17.09 -5.06
N MET A 39 21.23 17.08 -6.04
CA MET A 39 21.20 16.11 -7.15
C MET A 39 22.10 14.92 -6.80
N ALA A 40 21.64 13.70 -7.10
CA ALA A 40 22.48 12.52 -6.92
C ALA A 40 23.69 12.57 -7.85
N LYS A 41 24.89 12.40 -7.29
CA LYS A 41 26.14 12.39 -8.08
C LYS A 41 26.16 11.23 -9.07
N VAL A 42 26.62 11.53 -10.27
CA VAL A 42 26.68 10.58 -11.40
C VAL A 42 28.11 10.42 -11.87
N ASP A 43 28.46 9.22 -12.24
CA ASP A 43 29.62 8.91 -13.05
C ASP A 43 29.16 8.16 -14.31
N GLU A 44 29.07 8.84 -15.42
CA GLU A 44 28.63 8.27 -16.70
C GLU A 44 29.62 7.26 -17.27
N THR A 45 30.90 7.35 -16.85
CA THR A 45 31.96 6.43 -17.29
C THR A 45 31.88 5.07 -16.60
N LEU A 46 31.15 4.97 -15.48
CA LEU A 46 31.05 3.78 -14.62
C LEU A 46 32.41 3.30 -14.06
N GLN A 47 33.41 4.20 -13.98
CA GLN A 47 34.73 3.88 -13.44
C GLN A 47 34.79 4.00 -11.92
N ASN A 48 33.90 4.79 -11.31
CA ASN A 48 33.87 4.93 -9.87
C ASN A 48 33.41 3.62 -9.21
N PRO A 49 34.21 3.04 -8.30
CA PRO A 49 33.85 1.78 -7.63
C PRO A 49 32.58 1.88 -6.77
N ARG A 50 32.18 3.09 -6.38
CA ARG A 50 30.93 3.35 -5.64
C ARG A 50 29.71 3.59 -6.55
N CYS A 51 29.83 3.36 -7.86
CA CYS A 51 28.63 3.34 -8.69
C CYS A 51 27.68 2.21 -8.24
N ALA A 52 26.39 2.51 -8.01
CA ALA A 52 25.41 1.52 -7.57
C ALA A 52 25.35 0.30 -8.50
N LEU A 53 25.52 0.50 -9.82
CA LEU A 53 25.55 -0.58 -10.79
C LEU A 53 26.78 -1.47 -10.61
N ASN A 54 27.96 -0.91 -10.32
CA ASN A 54 29.17 -1.68 -10.09
C ASN A 54 29.07 -2.52 -8.80
N LEU A 55 28.53 -1.93 -7.75
CA LEU A 55 28.28 -2.65 -6.50
C LEU A 55 27.27 -3.78 -6.70
N LEU A 56 26.19 -3.53 -7.45
CA LEU A 56 25.21 -4.57 -7.78
C LEU A 56 25.86 -5.69 -8.60
N LYS A 57 26.67 -5.38 -9.60
CA LYS A 57 27.40 -6.39 -10.40
C LYS A 57 28.28 -7.26 -9.49
N ALA A 58 29.09 -6.64 -8.65
CA ALA A 58 29.95 -7.36 -7.69
C ALA A 58 29.13 -8.23 -6.71
N HIS A 59 27.97 -7.71 -6.27
CA HIS A 59 27.08 -8.45 -5.38
C HIS A 59 26.48 -9.69 -6.04
N VAL A 60 26.06 -9.61 -7.31
CA VAL A 60 25.40 -10.72 -8.01
C VAL A 60 26.36 -11.65 -8.75
N GLU A 61 27.64 -11.33 -8.86
CA GLU A 61 28.63 -12.11 -9.61
C GLU A 61 28.72 -13.57 -9.15
N ARG A 62 28.56 -13.83 -7.86
CA ARG A 62 28.55 -15.16 -7.25
C ARG A 62 27.35 -16.02 -7.64
N TYR A 63 26.26 -15.43 -8.15
CA TYR A 63 25.08 -16.15 -8.63
C TYR A 63 25.27 -16.57 -10.10
N THR A 64 26.28 -17.43 -10.33
CA THR A 64 26.55 -17.96 -11.67
C THR A 64 25.40 -18.84 -12.18
N PRO A 65 25.27 -19.05 -13.50
CA PRO A 65 24.26 -19.97 -14.03
C PRO A 65 24.34 -21.38 -13.43
N GLU A 66 25.55 -21.86 -13.12
CA GLU A 66 25.80 -23.13 -12.43
C GLU A 66 25.27 -23.15 -11.00
N MET A 67 25.43 -22.02 -10.29
CA MET A 67 24.88 -21.84 -8.94
C MET A 67 23.35 -21.79 -8.97
N VAL A 68 22.77 -21.08 -9.95
CA VAL A 68 21.31 -21.03 -10.15
C VAL A 68 20.76 -22.44 -10.44
N GLU A 69 21.40 -23.21 -11.33
CA GLU A 69 21.02 -24.60 -11.58
C GLU A 69 21.05 -25.45 -10.34
N ARG A 70 22.12 -25.32 -9.54
CA ARG A 70 22.30 -26.07 -8.29
C ARG A 70 21.25 -25.76 -7.24
N ILE A 71 20.88 -24.46 -7.07
CA ILE A 71 19.93 -24.00 -6.04
C ILE A 71 18.50 -24.21 -6.50
N CYS A 72 18.16 -23.79 -7.74
CA CYS A 72 16.78 -23.74 -8.23
C CYS A 72 16.39 -25.00 -9.04
N GLY A 73 17.33 -25.84 -9.41
CA GLY A 73 17.09 -26.99 -10.30
C GLY A 73 16.79 -26.60 -11.75
N THR A 74 16.86 -25.32 -12.10
CA THR A 74 16.61 -24.84 -13.46
C THR A 74 17.88 -25.07 -14.32
N PRO A 75 17.80 -25.85 -15.42
CA PRO A 75 18.95 -26.07 -16.30
C PRO A 75 19.56 -24.74 -16.78
N LYS A 76 20.86 -24.63 -16.68
CA LYS A 76 21.59 -23.37 -16.96
C LYS A 76 21.42 -22.84 -18.38
N ASP A 77 21.27 -23.70 -19.36
CA ASP A 77 21.02 -23.33 -20.75
C ASP A 77 19.62 -22.68 -20.92
N LYS A 78 18.61 -23.21 -20.23
CA LYS A 78 17.27 -22.63 -20.18
C LYS A 78 17.26 -21.30 -19.43
N PHE A 79 17.97 -21.25 -18.31
CA PHE A 79 18.12 -19.99 -17.55
C PHE A 79 18.76 -18.89 -18.43
N ARG A 80 19.88 -19.21 -19.11
CA ARG A 80 20.53 -18.26 -20.04
C ARG A 80 19.59 -17.81 -21.15
N LYS A 81 18.82 -18.75 -21.72
CA LYS A 81 17.84 -18.42 -22.78
C LYS A 81 16.78 -17.44 -22.30
N VAL A 82 16.29 -17.59 -21.07
CA VAL A 82 15.34 -16.63 -20.46
C VAL A 82 16.01 -15.27 -20.28
N CYS A 83 17.25 -15.23 -19.78
CA CYS A 83 18.00 -13.97 -19.64
C CYS A 83 18.20 -13.25 -20.99
N GLU A 84 18.54 -13.98 -22.05
CA GLU A 84 18.66 -13.43 -23.41
C GLU A 84 17.33 -12.82 -23.91
N LEU A 85 16.22 -13.52 -23.71
CA LEU A 85 14.89 -13.02 -24.09
C LEU A 85 14.53 -11.74 -23.33
N ILE A 86 14.79 -11.70 -22.02
CA ILE A 86 14.59 -10.54 -21.18
C ILE A 86 15.45 -9.36 -21.69
N ALA A 87 16.72 -9.60 -21.98
CA ALA A 87 17.65 -8.58 -22.47
C ALA A 87 17.21 -7.95 -23.80
N THR A 88 16.45 -8.66 -24.65
CA THR A 88 15.91 -8.09 -25.90
C THR A 88 14.93 -6.95 -25.68
N THR A 89 14.46 -6.73 -24.44
CA THR A 89 13.52 -5.65 -24.09
C THR A 89 14.21 -4.36 -23.67
N ALA A 90 15.54 -4.30 -23.71
CA ALA A 90 16.33 -3.14 -23.30
C ALA A 90 16.47 -2.04 -24.38
N ASN A 91 15.69 -2.07 -25.44
CA ASN A 91 15.86 -1.19 -26.62
C ASN A 91 14.76 -0.13 -26.80
N GLY A 92 13.84 0.01 -25.85
CA GLY A 92 12.72 0.95 -25.94
C GLY A 92 11.58 0.53 -26.89
N GLU A 93 11.86 -0.27 -27.91
CA GLU A 93 10.85 -0.73 -28.88
C GLU A 93 10.09 -1.98 -28.41
N ARG A 94 10.75 -2.84 -27.67
CA ARG A 94 10.15 -3.96 -26.96
C ARG A 94 10.07 -3.63 -25.48
N SER A 95 9.07 -4.15 -24.81
CA SER A 95 8.92 -3.98 -23.37
C SER A 95 8.54 -5.29 -22.71
N MET A 96 8.83 -5.40 -21.44
CA MET A 96 8.49 -6.54 -20.60
C MET A 96 7.69 -6.06 -19.39
N THR A 97 6.61 -6.73 -19.07
CA THR A 97 5.90 -6.57 -17.79
C THR A 97 6.18 -7.77 -16.91
N SER A 98 6.58 -7.53 -15.67
CA SER A 98 6.66 -8.55 -14.64
C SER A 98 5.34 -8.63 -13.89
N LEU A 99 4.72 -9.80 -13.89
CA LEU A 99 3.46 -10.06 -13.17
C LEU A 99 3.75 -10.95 -11.97
N TYR A 100 3.21 -10.61 -10.80
CA TYR A 100 3.38 -11.43 -9.61
C TYR A 100 2.13 -11.41 -8.71
N ALA A 101 2.05 -12.38 -7.83
CA ALA A 101 1.05 -12.48 -6.78
C ALA A 101 1.66 -13.16 -5.54
N LEU A 102 0.87 -13.91 -4.79
CA LEU A 102 1.24 -14.48 -3.48
C LEU A 102 2.42 -15.45 -3.53
N GLY A 103 2.67 -16.13 -4.65
CA GLY A 103 3.83 -17.00 -4.82
C GLY A 103 5.19 -16.29 -4.64
N TRP A 104 5.22 -14.95 -4.80
CA TRP A 104 6.40 -14.12 -4.52
C TRP A 104 6.31 -13.39 -3.19
N THR A 105 5.11 -13.02 -2.75
CA THR A 105 4.94 -12.22 -1.53
C THR A 105 4.99 -13.02 -0.24
N GLN A 106 4.48 -14.26 -0.26
CA GLN A 106 4.36 -15.11 0.94
C GLN A 106 5.63 -15.91 1.20
N HIS A 107 6.77 -15.24 1.14
CA HIS A 107 8.08 -15.75 1.54
C HIS A 107 8.70 -14.81 2.57
N THR A 108 9.59 -15.31 3.41
CA THR A 108 10.32 -14.48 4.39
C THR A 108 11.08 -13.35 3.69
N THR A 109 11.62 -13.61 2.50
CA THR A 109 12.30 -12.62 1.64
C THR A 109 11.43 -12.09 0.50
N GLY A 110 10.11 -12.18 0.62
CA GLY A 110 9.17 -11.83 -0.46
C GLY A 110 9.34 -10.42 -1.01
N ALA A 111 9.58 -9.44 -0.14
CA ALA A 111 9.84 -8.06 -0.56
C ALA A 111 11.10 -7.93 -1.41
N GLN A 112 12.16 -8.67 -1.11
CA GLN A 112 13.39 -8.67 -1.91
C GLN A 112 13.20 -9.40 -3.25
N ASN A 113 12.42 -10.46 -3.28
CA ASN A 113 12.05 -11.14 -4.53
C ASN A 113 11.36 -10.17 -5.50
N ILE A 114 10.36 -9.42 -5.02
CA ILE A 114 9.64 -8.42 -5.82
C ILE A 114 10.55 -7.26 -6.21
N ARG A 115 11.43 -6.82 -5.32
CA ARG A 115 12.44 -5.79 -5.61
C ARG A 115 13.35 -6.22 -6.74
N SER A 116 13.77 -7.49 -6.81
CA SER A 116 14.59 -8.02 -7.91
C SER A 116 13.91 -7.84 -9.27
N MET A 117 12.60 -8.07 -9.37
CA MET A 117 11.85 -7.78 -10.61
C MET A 117 11.88 -6.30 -10.94
N ALA A 118 11.67 -5.42 -9.96
CA ALA A 118 11.70 -3.98 -10.17
C ALA A 118 13.09 -3.50 -10.62
N MET A 119 14.16 -4.07 -10.06
CA MET A 119 15.54 -3.78 -10.46
C MET A 119 15.80 -4.17 -11.92
N ILE A 120 15.34 -5.35 -12.35
CA ILE A 120 15.43 -5.79 -13.75
C ILE A 120 14.69 -4.80 -14.66
N GLN A 121 13.48 -4.39 -14.31
CA GLN A 121 12.70 -3.43 -15.09
C GLN A 121 13.40 -2.06 -15.19
N LEU A 122 14.04 -1.59 -14.11
CA LEU A 122 14.83 -0.36 -14.12
C LEU A 122 16.07 -0.48 -15.01
N LEU A 123 16.80 -1.59 -14.92
CA LEU A 123 18.00 -1.84 -15.74
C LEU A 123 17.70 -1.92 -17.24
N LEU A 124 16.51 -2.43 -17.59
CA LEU A 124 16.06 -2.57 -18.97
C LEU A 124 15.37 -1.29 -19.52
N GLY A 125 15.16 -0.27 -18.68
CA GLY A 125 14.44 0.94 -19.08
C GLY A 125 12.94 0.72 -19.34
N ASN A 126 12.35 -0.31 -18.75
CA ASN A 126 10.93 -0.67 -18.95
C ASN A 126 9.95 0.06 -18.04
N MET A 127 10.44 0.87 -17.09
CA MET A 127 9.55 1.67 -16.22
C MET A 127 9.03 2.89 -16.97
N GLY A 128 7.71 3.13 -16.87
CA GLY A 128 7.07 4.31 -17.44
C GLY A 128 6.88 4.28 -18.96
N ILE A 129 7.03 3.14 -19.61
CA ILE A 129 6.71 2.96 -21.02
C ILE A 129 5.56 1.94 -21.20
N PRO A 130 4.76 2.03 -22.27
CA PRO A 130 3.68 1.09 -22.54
C PRO A 130 4.13 -0.36 -22.55
N GLY A 131 3.46 -1.21 -21.77
CA GLY A 131 3.79 -2.64 -21.65
C GLY A 131 5.00 -2.95 -20.77
N GLY A 132 5.55 -1.95 -20.07
CA GLY A 132 6.65 -2.14 -19.12
C GLY A 132 6.19 -2.11 -17.66
N GLY A 133 7.11 -2.41 -16.76
CA GLY A 133 6.91 -2.29 -15.32
C GLY A 133 6.60 -3.59 -14.57
N VAL A 134 6.18 -3.42 -13.32
CA VAL A 134 5.85 -4.52 -12.40
C VAL A 134 4.39 -4.39 -11.99
N ASN A 135 3.64 -5.46 -12.09
CA ASN A 135 2.22 -5.49 -11.77
C ASN A 135 1.90 -6.56 -10.73
N ALA A 136 1.45 -6.12 -9.56
CA ALA A 136 0.89 -7.00 -8.53
C ALA A 136 -0.54 -7.39 -8.94
N LEU A 137 -0.76 -8.64 -9.32
CA LEU A 137 -2.08 -9.15 -9.62
C LEU A 137 -2.86 -9.38 -8.32
N ARG A 138 -3.85 -8.55 -8.06
CA ARG A 138 -4.66 -8.63 -6.85
C ARG A 138 -5.56 -9.86 -6.90
N GLY A 139 -5.54 -10.69 -5.85
CA GLY A 139 -6.31 -11.94 -5.79
C GLY A 139 -7.76 -11.71 -5.38
N HIS A 140 -7.98 -11.00 -4.28
CA HIS A 140 -9.33 -10.73 -3.78
C HIS A 140 -9.98 -9.56 -4.52
N SER A 141 -11.30 -9.65 -4.73
CA SER A 141 -12.10 -8.55 -5.23
C SER A 141 -11.95 -7.33 -4.33
N ASN A 142 -11.74 -6.17 -4.93
CA ASN A 142 -11.59 -4.89 -4.23
C ASN A 142 -10.45 -4.82 -3.18
N VAL A 143 -9.46 -5.71 -3.24
CA VAL A 143 -8.38 -5.70 -2.22
C VAL A 143 -7.59 -4.39 -2.19
N GLN A 144 -7.40 -3.74 -3.32
CA GLN A 144 -6.77 -2.41 -3.36
C GLN A 144 -7.70 -1.34 -2.82
N GLY A 145 -8.99 -1.37 -3.16
CA GLY A 145 -9.97 -0.42 -2.63
C GLY A 145 -10.11 -0.49 -1.11
N ILE A 146 -10.14 -1.69 -0.55
CA ILE A 146 -10.16 -1.88 0.91
C ILE A 146 -8.87 -1.33 1.54
N THR A 147 -7.71 -1.54 0.89
CA THR A 147 -6.43 -0.99 1.37
C THR A 147 -6.40 0.54 1.26
N ASP A 148 -6.94 1.11 0.18
CA ASP A 148 -7.12 2.55 0.01
C ASP A 148 -7.94 3.18 1.17
N LEU A 149 -8.87 2.39 1.74
CA LEU A 149 -9.78 2.79 2.81
C LEU A 149 -9.38 2.27 4.20
N ALA A 150 -8.09 2.00 4.42
CA ALA A 150 -7.50 1.69 5.73
C ALA A 150 -7.68 0.26 6.24
N LEU A 151 -7.55 -0.75 5.38
CA LEU A 151 -7.44 -2.14 5.82
C LEU A 151 -6.21 -2.38 6.73
N LEU A 152 -5.12 -1.62 6.52
CA LEU A 152 -3.90 -1.77 7.31
C LEU A 152 -4.07 -1.17 8.70
N SER A 153 -3.66 -1.91 9.75
CA SER A 153 -3.83 -1.53 11.16
C SER A 153 -3.17 -0.21 11.58
N THR A 154 -2.27 0.32 10.76
CA THR A 154 -1.51 1.56 11.03
C THR A 154 -1.89 2.71 10.11
N SER A 155 -2.95 2.60 9.32
CA SER A 155 -3.34 3.61 8.34
C SER A 155 -4.78 4.07 8.52
N THR A 156 -5.06 5.24 7.95
CA THR A 156 -6.40 5.77 7.71
C THR A 156 -6.65 5.88 6.21
N PRO A 157 -7.88 6.17 5.73
CA PRO A 157 -8.16 6.28 4.31
C PRO A 157 -7.18 7.18 3.55
N GLY A 158 -6.80 6.77 2.36
CA GLY A 158 -5.83 7.50 1.53
C GLY A 158 -4.39 7.33 1.98
N TYR A 159 -4.07 6.26 2.70
CA TYR A 159 -2.72 5.94 3.20
C TYR A 159 -2.15 7.00 4.17
N LEU A 160 -3.01 7.78 4.82
CA LEU A 160 -2.57 8.58 5.96
C LEU A 160 -2.29 7.64 7.13
N VAL A 161 -1.33 8.01 7.96
CA VAL A 161 -0.85 7.14 9.05
C VAL A 161 -1.64 7.41 10.32
N LEU A 162 -2.11 6.37 11.00
CA LEU A 162 -2.62 6.50 12.36
C LEU A 162 -1.52 7.03 13.30
N PRO A 163 -1.85 7.83 14.31
CA PRO A 163 -0.88 8.22 15.32
C PRO A 163 -0.31 7.01 16.06
N SER A 164 0.97 7.03 16.35
CA SER A 164 1.58 6.10 17.31
C SER A 164 1.46 6.64 18.73
N GLU A 165 1.61 5.76 19.72
CA GLU A 165 1.61 6.16 21.14
C GLU A 165 2.71 7.18 21.48
N ARG A 166 3.78 7.23 20.68
CA ARG A 166 4.89 8.19 20.85
C ARG A 166 4.55 9.60 20.38
N GLU A 167 3.54 9.73 19.54
CA GLU A 167 3.06 11.00 18.99
C GLU A 167 1.94 11.53 19.88
N THR A 168 2.32 12.05 21.04
CA THR A 168 1.38 12.46 22.09
C THR A 168 0.62 13.73 21.74
N THR A 169 1.15 14.55 20.82
CA THR A 169 0.53 15.80 20.37
C THR A 169 0.32 15.80 18.85
N PHE A 170 -0.65 16.57 18.39
CA PHE A 170 -0.86 16.82 16.97
C PHE A 170 0.37 17.45 16.30
N ALA A 171 1.08 18.32 17.01
CA ALA A 171 2.31 18.95 16.52
C ALA A 171 3.41 17.89 16.25
N ASP A 172 3.61 16.93 17.15
CA ASP A 172 4.57 15.83 16.96
C ASP A 172 4.18 14.96 15.76
N TYR A 173 2.90 14.65 15.63
CA TYR A 173 2.35 13.91 14.52
C TYR A 173 2.61 14.60 13.18
N MET A 174 2.31 15.88 13.06
CA MET A 174 2.54 16.66 11.84
C MET A 174 4.03 16.85 11.52
N LYS A 175 4.86 17.06 12.54
CA LYS A 175 6.32 17.18 12.39
C LYS A 175 6.95 15.91 11.81
N ALA A 176 6.47 14.74 12.23
CA ALA A 176 6.96 13.46 11.72
C ALA A 176 6.62 13.24 10.24
N ARG A 177 5.59 13.93 9.73
CA ARG A 177 5.07 13.80 8.35
C ARG A 177 5.34 15.03 7.49
N ALA A 178 6.12 15.98 8.02
CA ALA A 178 6.49 17.17 7.27
C ALA A 178 7.28 16.82 6.01
N PHE A 179 6.82 17.32 4.87
CA PHE A 179 7.55 17.19 3.61
C PHE A 179 8.90 17.91 3.71
N LYS A 180 9.98 17.20 3.40
CA LYS A 180 11.35 17.71 3.44
C LYS A 180 11.94 17.62 2.04
N PRO A 181 11.90 18.70 1.27
CA PRO A 181 12.55 18.72 -0.05
C PRO A 181 14.06 18.57 0.12
N ILE A 182 14.69 17.82 -0.78
CA ILE A 182 16.16 17.69 -0.84
C ILE A 182 16.75 18.90 -1.57
N ARG A 183 15.99 19.49 -2.50
CA ARG A 183 16.38 20.66 -3.28
C ARG A 183 15.20 21.62 -3.48
N PRO A 184 15.48 22.91 -3.78
CA PRO A 184 14.44 23.88 -4.11
C PRO A 184 13.56 23.41 -5.27
N GLY A 185 12.27 23.69 -5.22
CA GLY A 185 11.31 23.37 -6.28
C GLY A 185 10.83 21.91 -6.33
N GLN A 186 11.33 21.04 -5.46
CA GLN A 186 10.77 19.69 -5.35
C GLN A 186 9.34 19.73 -4.83
N THR A 187 8.51 18.90 -5.43
CA THR A 187 7.11 18.70 -5.05
C THR A 187 6.83 17.23 -4.74
N SER A 188 5.82 16.99 -3.92
CA SER A 188 5.28 15.66 -3.64
C SER A 188 3.81 15.80 -3.27
N PHE A 189 3.00 14.79 -3.48
CA PHE A 189 1.64 14.77 -2.91
C PHE A 189 1.65 15.00 -1.40
N TRP A 190 2.65 14.48 -0.71
CA TRP A 190 2.77 14.53 0.74
C TRP A 190 3.06 15.94 1.30
N GLN A 191 3.42 16.92 0.46
CA GLN A 191 3.45 18.33 0.89
C GLN A 191 2.08 18.86 1.33
N ASN A 192 1.02 18.20 0.89
CA ASN A 192 -0.37 18.51 1.24
C ASN A 192 -0.89 17.68 2.44
N TYR A 193 -0.01 16.99 3.18
CA TYR A 193 -0.43 16.07 4.25
C TYR A 193 -1.39 16.73 5.24
N GLY A 194 -1.12 17.97 5.65
CA GLY A 194 -2.02 18.73 6.55
C GLY A 194 -3.41 18.95 5.98
N LYS A 195 -3.50 19.27 4.68
CA LYS A 195 -4.78 19.45 3.99
C LYS A 195 -5.58 18.15 3.92
N PHE A 196 -4.90 17.04 3.64
CA PHE A 196 -5.51 15.72 3.59
C PHE A 196 -6.02 15.30 4.97
N PHE A 197 -5.17 15.46 5.99
CA PHE A 197 -5.51 15.11 7.36
C PHE A 197 -6.70 15.93 7.89
N VAL A 198 -6.64 17.27 7.79
CA VAL A 198 -7.71 18.13 8.31
C VAL A 198 -9.03 17.87 7.60
N SER A 199 -9.01 17.73 6.26
CA SER A 199 -10.23 17.39 5.51
C SER A 199 -10.79 16.02 5.89
N GLN A 200 -9.93 15.03 6.18
CA GLN A 200 -10.36 13.72 6.67
C GLN A 200 -10.97 13.80 8.06
N GLN A 201 -10.36 14.56 8.97
CA GLN A 201 -10.92 14.78 10.31
C GLN A 201 -12.28 15.49 10.26
N LYS A 202 -12.46 16.42 9.32
CA LYS A 202 -13.76 17.05 9.06
C LYS A 202 -14.79 16.05 8.51
N ALA A 203 -14.38 15.09 7.69
CA ALA A 203 -15.26 14.02 7.24
C ALA A 203 -15.65 13.08 8.39
N LEU A 204 -14.69 12.69 9.23
CA LEU A 204 -14.91 11.76 10.33
C LEU A 204 -15.71 12.36 11.49
N PHE A 205 -15.46 13.62 11.85
CA PHE A 205 -15.99 14.22 13.08
C PHE A 205 -16.75 15.52 12.87
N GLY A 206 -16.95 15.96 11.63
CA GLY A 206 -17.79 17.10 11.26
C GLY A 206 -17.46 18.37 12.06
N THR A 207 -18.47 18.91 12.74
CA THR A 207 -18.34 20.12 13.57
C THR A 207 -17.53 19.90 14.84
N ALA A 208 -17.35 18.66 15.30
CA ALA A 208 -16.53 18.35 16.47
C ALA A 208 -15.02 18.46 16.18
N ALA A 209 -14.59 18.39 14.91
CA ALA A 209 -13.21 18.62 14.53
C ALA A 209 -12.98 20.13 14.33
N THR A 210 -12.32 20.79 15.28
CA THR A 210 -12.01 22.22 15.28
C THR A 210 -10.52 22.46 15.42
N LYS A 211 -10.07 23.67 15.07
CA LYS A 211 -8.68 24.06 15.26
C LYS A 211 -8.27 24.03 16.74
N ASP A 212 -9.18 24.40 17.63
CA ASP A 212 -8.92 24.51 19.07
C ASP A 212 -8.72 23.16 19.76
N ASN A 213 -9.21 22.06 19.14
CA ASN A 213 -9.00 20.69 19.63
C ASN A 213 -8.11 19.86 18.70
N ASP A 214 -7.21 20.52 17.96
CA ASP A 214 -6.29 19.86 17.04
C ASP A 214 -7.02 18.97 16.02
N TRP A 215 -8.16 19.43 15.52
CA TRP A 215 -8.99 18.73 14.55
C TRP A 215 -9.47 17.36 15.04
N ALA A 216 -9.79 17.24 16.32
CA ALA A 216 -10.16 15.98 16.97
C ALA A 216 -9.05 14.90 16.90
N TYR A 217 -7.78 15.29 16.83
CA TYR A 217 -6.63 14.39 16.82
C TYR A 217 -6.68 13.34 17.93
N HIS A 218 -7.14 13.73 19.12
CA HIS A 218 -7.24 12.85 20.29
C HIS A 218 -8.36 11.81 20.20
N TYR A 219 -9.25 11.92 19.23
CA TYR A 219 -10.28 10.91 18.97
C TYR A 219 -9.73 9.72 18.17
N LEU A 220 -8.59 9.88 17.50
CA LEU A 220 -7.97 8.80 16.75
C LEU A 220 -7.32 7.78 17.70
N PRO A 221 -7.49 6.48 17.42
CA PRO A 221 -6.74 5.45 18.12
C PRO A 221 -5.24 5.63 17.88
N LYS A 222 -4.43 5.22 18.85
CA LYS A 222 -2.97 5.24 18.75
C LYS A 222 -2.45 3.82 18.80
N PHE A 223 -1.52 3.49 17.91
CA PHE A 223 -0.94 2.16 17.87
C PHE A 223 0.43 2.13 18.57
N ASP A 224 0.70 1.04 19.27
CA ASP A 224 2.00 0.71 19.87
C ASP A 224 2.90 -0.02 18.88
N THR A 225 2.30 -0.86 18.04
CA THR A 225 2.97 -1.69 17.03
C THR A 225 2.02 -2.01 15.88
N ALA A 226 2.58 -2.48 14.75
CA ALA A 226 1.78 -3.01 13.66
C ALA A 226 1.22 -4.40 14.03
N TYR A 227 -0.05 -4.61 13.76
CA TYR A 227 -0.74 -5.88 13.97
C TYR A 227 -1.01 -6.54 12.62
N ASP A 228 -0.25 -7.57 12.31
CA ASP A 228 -0.54 -8.46 11.17
C ASP A 228 -1.35 -9.68 11.63
N VAL A 229 -1.81 -10.47 10.67
CA VAL A 229 -2.67 -11.63 10.94
C VAL A 229 -1.97 -12.68 11.83
N LEU A 230 -0.65 -12.87 11.69
CA LEU A 230 0.10 -13.84 12.49
C LEU A 230 0.18 -13.40 13.94
N LYS A 231 0.45 -12.11 14.18
CA LYS A 231 0.46 -11.53 15.52
C LYS A 231 -0.92 -11.58 16.18
N ILE A 232 -2.00 -11.32 15.43
CA ILE A 232 -3.36 -11.45 15.93
C ILE A 232 -3.64 -12.90 16.37
N ILE A 233 -3.25 -13.90 15.57
CA ILE A 233 -3.36 -15.32 15.92
C ILE A 233 -2.57 -15.64 17.19
N ASP A 234 -1.34 -15.13 17.33
CA ASP A 234 -0.53 -15.30 18.53
C ASP A 234 -1.20 -14.72 19.78
N MET A 235 -1.74 -13.51 19.65
CA MET A 235 -2.45 -12.85 20.76
C MET A 235 -3.72 -13.60 21.18
N MET A 236 -4.49 -14.11 20.21
CA MET A 236 -5.65 -14.97 20.50
C MET A 236 -5.22 -16.24 21.23
N ALA A 237 -4.23 -16.95 20.70
CA ALA A 237 -3.71 -18.17 21.31
C ALA A 237 -3.09 -17.93 22.69
N GLY A 238 -2.51 -16.75 22.92
CA GLY A 238 -2.04 -16.26 24.22
C GLY A 238 -3.13 -15.81 25.18
N GLY A 239 -4.42 -15.76 24.76
CA GLY A 239 -5.53 -15.29 25.60
C GLY A 239 -5.53 -13.78 25.85
N GLN A 240 -4.88 -13.00 25.00
CA GLN A 240 -4.75 -11.55 25.11
C GLN A 240 -5.91 -10.80 24.42
N MET A 241 -6.79 -11.51 23.72
CA MET A 241 -7.93 -10.95 23.02
C MET A 241 -9.25 -11.43 23.61
N ASN A 242 -10.22 -10.53 23.73
CA ASN A 242 -11.56 -10.86 24.20
C ASN A 242 -12.50 -11.29 23.06
N GLY A 243 -12.33 -10.74 21.88
CA GLY A 243 -13.20 -11.01 20.75
C GLY A 243 -12.57 -10.72 19.40
N LEU A 244 -13.21 -11.23 18.35
CA LEU A 244 -12.77 -11.05 16.97
C LEU A 244 -13.99 -10.80 16.07
N PHE A 245 -13.88 -9.80 15.20
CA PHE A 245 -14.72 -9.69 14.00
C PHE A 245 -13.99 -10.33 12.82
N CYS A 246 -14.64 -11.27 12.17
CA CYS A 246 -14.14 -11.97 11.00
C CYS A 246 -15.10 -11.70 9.84
N GLN A 247 -14.75 -10.78 8.97
CA GLN A 247 -15.60 -10.32 7.87
C GLN A 247 -15.01 -10.76 6.54
N GLY A 248 -15.71 -11.62 5.83
CA GLY A 248 -15.33 -12.14 4.51
C GLY A 248 -14.00 -12.93 4.51
N LEU A 249 -13.59 -13.48 5.65
CA LEU A 249 -12.35 -14.25 5.77
C LEU A 249 -12.59 -15.55 6.56
N ASN A 250 -12.24 -16.68 5.94
CA ASN A 250 -12.19 -17.97 6.61
C ASN A 250 -10.81 -18.19 7.25
N VAL A 251 -10.57 -17.62 8.43
CA VAL A 251 -9.26 -17.65 9.10
C VAL A 251 -8.81 -19.07 9.44
N MET A 252 -9.74 -20.00 9.73
CA MET A 252 -9.41 -21.40 9.98
C MET A 252 -8.73 -22.05 8.77
N MET A 253 -9.15 -21.70 7.55
CA MET A 253 -8.59 -22.29 6.34
C MET A 253 -7.44 -21.47 5.75
N ALA A 254 -7.46 -20.15 5.90
CA ALA A 254 -6.43 -19.26 5.34
C ALA A 254 -5.12 -19.25 6.14
N GLY A 255 -5.18 -19.49 7.44
CA GLY A 255 -3.99 -19.41 8.29
C GLY A 255 -3.12 -20.67 8.23
N PRO A 256 -1.79 -20.53 8.47
CA PRO A 256 -0.83 -21.63 8.29
C PRO A 256 -0.87 -22.68 9.41
N ASN A 257 -1.20 -22.32 10.64
CA ASN A 257 -1.21 -23.22 11.80
C ASN A 257 -2.62 -23.37 12.35
N LYS A 258 -3.35 -24.34 11.84
CA LYS A 258 -4.76 -24.58 12.18
C LYS A 258 -4.98 -24.89 13.65
N THR A 259 -4.12 -25.66 14.27
CA THR A 259 -4.19 -25.99 15.70
C THR A 259 -4.08 -24.72 16.55
N LYS A 260 -3.15 -23.85 16.24
CA LYS A 260 -2.96 -22.59 16.96
C LYS A 260 -4.15 -21.63 16.74
N ILE A 261 -4.68 -21.56 15.53
CA ILE A 261 -5.86 -20.76 15.23
C ILE A 261 -7.07 -21.26 16.01
N HIS A 262 -7.32 -22.57 15.98
CA HIS A 262 -8.40 -23.19 16.75
C HIS A 262 -8.27 -22.90 18.25
N GLN A 263 -7.08 -23.08 18.83
CA GLN A 263 -6.79 -22.73 20.23
C GLN A 263 -7.05 -21.25 20.52
N GLY A 264 -6.70 -20.37 19.58
CA GLY A 264 -6.94 -18.94 19.70
C GLY A 264 -8.42 -18.60 19.70
N LEU A 265 -9.18 -19.11 18.74
CA LEU A 265 -10.62 -18.90 18.65
C LEU A 265 -11.33 -19.45 19.89
N SER A 266 -10.89 -20.59 20.45
CA SER A 266 -11.46 -21.21 21.65
C SER A 266 -11.23 -20.41 22.94
N LYS A 267 -10.31 -19.45 22.94
CA LYS A 267 -10.03 -18.56 24.09
C LYS A 267 -10.75 -17.22 24.03
N LEU A 268 -11.39 -16.90 22.92
CA LEU A 268 -12.19 -15.68 22.80
C LEU A 268 -13.44 -15.78 23.67
N LYS A 269 -13.94 -14.64 24.15
CA LYS A 269 -15.26 -14.55 24.77
C LYS A 269 -16.35 -14.55 23.70
N TRP A 270 -16.08 -13.90 22.55
CA TRP A 270 -17.03 -13.84 21.45
C TRP A 270 -16.29 -13.80 20.09
N LEU A 271 -16.97 -14.32 19.07
CA LEU A 271 -16.56 -14.28 17.68
C LEU A 271 -17.75 -13.82 16.83
N VAL A 272 -17.58 -12.76 16.06
CA VAL A 272 -18.57 -12.32 15.06
C VAL A 272 -18.05 -12.67 13.68
N VAL A 273 -18.79 -13.49 12.95
CA VAL A 273 -18.50 -13.86 11.56
C VAL A 273 -19.53 -13.21 10.66
N ILE A 274 -19.07 -12.38 9.73
CA ILE A 274 -19.89 -11.73 8.72
C ILE A 274 -19.46 -12.32 7.37
N ASP A 275 -20.26 -13.23 6.84
CA ASP A 275 -19.88 -14.00 5.64
C ASP A 275 -21.14 -14.49 4.91
N PRO A 276 -21.15 -14.50 3.56
CA PRO A 276 -22.26 -15.10 2.80
C PRO A 276 -22.35 -16.62 2.95
N LEU A 277 -21.29 -17.27 3.43
CA LEU A 277 -21.22 -18.72 3.62
C LEU A 277 -20.97 -19.08 5.08
N GLN A 278 -21.48 -20.24 5.48
CA GLN A 278 -21.14 -20.83 6.76
C GLN A 278 -19.81 -21.56 6.66
N THR A 279 -18.74 -20.85 6.99
CA THR A 279 -17.36 -21.32 6.87
C THR A 279 -16.88 -22.09 8.10
N GLU A 280 -15.72 -22.76 8.01
CA GLU A 280 -15.09 -23.45 9.14
C GLU A 280 -14.75 -22.49 10.29
N THR A 281 -14.54 -21.21 10.01
CA THR A 281 -14.38 -20.20 11.07
C THR A 281 -15.65 -20.01 11.88
N ALA A 282 -16.81 -19.97 11.24
CA ALA A 282 -18.10 -19.86 11.92
C ALA A 282 -18.46 -21.11 12.72
N ARG A 283 -17.91 -22.25 12.33
CA ARG A 283 -18.17 -23.57 12.90
C ARG A 283 -16.94 -24.19 13.55
N PHE A 284 -15.95 -23.40 13.94
CA PHE A 284 -14.68 -23.90 14.49
C PHE A 284 -14.86 -24.76 15.75
N TRP A 285 -15.94 -24.55 16.46
CA TRP A 285 -16.30 -25.25 17.70
C TRP A 285 -16.84 -26.68 17.48
N GLU A 286 -17.17 -27.03 16.24
CA GLU A 286 -17.60 -28.37 15.88
C GLU A 286 -16.42 -29.32 15.68
N ASN A 287 -16.62 -30.61 15.97
CA ASN A 287 -15.63 -31.62 15.66
C ASN A 287 -15.65 -31.94 14.16
N HIS A 288 -14.55 -31.67 13.48
CA HIS A 288 -14.39 -31.90 12.04
C HIS A 288 -13.39 -33.07 11.75
N GLY A 289 -13.17 -33.96 12.71
CA GLY A 289 -12.32 -35.14 12.55
C GLY A 289 -10.84 -34.75 12.35
N GLU A 290 -10.25 -35.09 11.21
CA GLU A 290 -8.83 -34.83 10.93
C GLU A 290 -8.47 -33.33 10.91
N PHE A 291 -9.43 -32.43 10.70
CA PHE A 291 -9.18 -30.98 10.68
C PHE A 291 -9.13 -30.37 12.08
N ASN A 292 -9.95 -30.84 12.97
CA ASN A 292 -9.92 -30.52 14.38
C ASN A 292 -10.71 -31.59 15.16
N ASP A 293 -10.24 -31.91 16.35
CA ASP A 293 -10.84 -32.85 17.30
C ASP A 293 -11.51 -32.11 18.47
N ALA A 294 -12.10 -30.94 18.19
CA ALA A 294 -12.70 -30.08 19.19
C ALA A 294 -13.76 -30.84 20.04
N ASP A 295 -13.77 -30.56 21.35
CA ASP A 295 -14.90 -30.89 22.22
C ASP A 295 -15.82 -29.64 22.30
N PRO A 296 -16.99 -29.65 21.65
CA PRO A 296 -17.90 -28.52 21.67
C PRO A 296 -18.33 -28.09 23.08
N LYS A 297 -18.31 -29.01 24.05
CA LYS A 297 -18.70 -28.73 25.43
C LYS A 297 -17.63 -27.96 26.21
N ALA A 298 -16.39 -28.05 25.77
CA ALA A 298 -15.26 -27.35 26.39
C ALA A 298 -15.11 -25.90 25.89
N ILE A 299 -15.65 -25.57 24.73
CA ILE A 299 -15.52 -24.25 24.10
C ILE A 299 -16.60 -23.32 24.65
N GLN A 300 -16.17 -22.16 25.19
CA GLN A 300 -17.05 -21.16 25.80
C GLN A 300 -17.20 -19.89 24.93
N THR A 301 -16.58 -19.84 23.76
CA THR A 301 -16.68 -18.70 22.84
C THR A 301 -18.10 -18.59 22.31
N GLU A 302 -18.74 -17.44 22.52
CA GLU A 302 -20.05 -17.14 21.91
C GLU A 302 -19.86 -16.74 20.45
N VAL A 303 -20.51 -17.44 19.52
CA VAL A 303 -20.37 -17.21 18.08
C VAL A 303 -21.62 -16.52 17.53
N PHE A 304 -21.43 -15.34 16.94
CA PHE A 304 -22.45 -14.60 16.21
C PHE A 304 -22.19 -14.75 14.72
N GLN A 305 -23.08 -15.42 14.02
CA GLN A 305 -23.00 -15.55 12.57
C GLN A 305 -24.01 -14.61 11.93
N LEU A 306 -23.53 -13.63 11.17
CA LEU A 306 -24.33 -12.63 10.47
C LEU A 306 -24.24 -12.92 8.96
N PRO A 307 -25.38 -13.26 8.30
CA PRO A 307 -25.37 -13.55 6.88
C PRO A 307 -25.15 -12.27 6.08
N ALA A 308 -24.06 -12.22 5.31
CA ALA A 308 -23.74 -11.14 4.42
C ALA A 308 -24.22 -11.42 2.99
N THR A 309 -24.35 -10.37 2.20
CA THR A 309 -24.59 -10.48 0.76
C THR A 309 -23.31 -10.80 0.01
N ALA A 310 -23.45 -11.38 -1.19
CA ALA A 310 -22.35 -11.52 -2.14
C ALA A 310 -22.25 -10.27 -3.04
N TYR A 311 -21.13 -10.10 -3.72
CA TYR A 311 -20.86 -8.91 -4.54
C TYR A 311 -21.89 -8.62 -5.65
N ALA A 312 -22.63 -9.62 -6.12
CA ALA A 312 -23.70 -9.44 -7.11
C ALA A 312 -25.00 -8.91 -6.46
N GLU A 313 -25.11 -9.00 -5.15
CA GLU A 313 -26.26 -8.62 -4.33
C GLU A 313 -26.09 -7.24 -3.69
N ASP A 314 -24.94 -6.60 -3.93
CA ASP A 314 -24.59 -5.26 -3.44
C ASP A 314 -24.27 -4.31 -4.57
N GLU A 315 -24.32 -3.02 -4.27
CA GLU A 315 -23.85 -1.93 -5.13
C GLU A 315 -22.64 -1.23 -4.50
N GLY A 316 -21.73 -0.75 -5.35
CA GLY A 316 -20.55 -0.04 -4.86
C GLY A 316 -19.43 0.08 -5.88
N SER A 317 -18.20 0.12 -5.40
CA SER A 317 -17.04 0.25 -6.28
C SER A 317 -15.99 -0.83 -6.01
N TYR A 318 -15.29 -1.21 -7.07
CA TYR A 318 -14.07 -2.02 -6.99
C TYR A 318 -12.85 -1.23 -7.43
N THR A 319 -11.76 -1.38 -6.68
CA THR A 319 -10.43 -0.94 -7.09
C THR A 319 -9.48 -2.11 -6.94
N ASN A 320 -9.03 -2.66 -8.07
CA ASN A 320 -8.06 -3.75 -8.11
C ASN A 320 -6.72 -3.26 -8.66
N SER A 321 -5.93 -4.16 -9.26
CA SER A 321 -4.67 -3.80 -9.92
C SER A 321 -4.88 -2.62 -10.86
N SER A 322 -4.04 -1.60 -10.88
CA SER A 322 -4.08 -0.41 -11.73
C SER A 322 -4.73 0.86 -11.16
N ARG A 323 -5.21 0.86 -9.94
CA ARG A 323 -5.78 2.06 -9.28
C ARG A 323 -7.04 2.62 -9.94
N VAL A 324 -7.72 1.83 -10.75
CA VAL A 324 -8.97 2.24 -11.42
C VAL A 324 -10.16 1.85 -10.57
N ILE A 325 -10.86 2.85 -10.06
CA ILE A 325 -12.13 2.70 -9.35
C ILE A 325 -13.22 2.49 -10.38
N GLN A 326 -13.95 1.40 -10.26
CA GLN A 326 -15.03 1.01 -11.15
C GLN A 326 -16.28 0.75 -10.33
N TRP A 327 -17.39 1.37 -10.71
CA TRP A 327 -18.69 1.13 -10.09
C TRP A 327 -19.32 -0.16 -10.59
N HIS A 328 -19.96 -0.88 -9.72
CA HIS A 328 -20.85 -1.99 -10.07
C HIS A 328 -22.23 -1.76 -9.46
N TRP A 329 -23.22 -2.26 -10.13
CA TRP A 329 -24.61 -2.16 -9.70
C TRP A 329 -25.06 -3.48 -9.10
N LYS A 330 -25.96 -3.40 -8.16
CA LYS A 330 -26.65 -4.57 -7.63
C LYS A 330 -27.38 -5.28 -8.76
N ALA A 331 -27.15 -6.57 -8.91
CA ALA A 331 -27.76 -7.39 -9.97
C ALA A 331 -29.00 -8.15 -9.48
N VAL A 332 -29.03 -8.54 -8.21
CA VAL A 332 -30.08 -9.36 -7.60
C VAL A 332 -30.15 -9.06 -6.09
N ASP A 333 -31.29 -9.28 -5.48
CA ASP A 333 -31.44 -9.18 -4.03
C ASP A 333 -30.76 -10.34 -3.31
N GLY A 334 -30.20 -10.08 -2.13
CA GLY A 334 -29.61 -11.10 -1.28
C GLY A 334 -30.66 -12.10 -0.77
N PRO A 335 -30.27 -13.35 -0.55
CA PRO A 335 -31.20 -14.39 -0.08
C PRO A 335 -31.54 -14.22 1.40
N GLY A 336 -32.80 -14.52 1.76
CA GLY A 336 -33.26 -14.59 3.14
C GLY A 336 -33.08 -13.30 3.93
N GLU A 337 -32.36 -13.36 5.04
CA GLU A 337 -32.07 -12.21 5.91
C GLU A 337 -30.67 -11.64 5.71
N SER A 338 -29.98 -11.98 4.60
CA SER A 338 -28.65 -11.45 4.30
C SER A 338 -28.69 -9.93 4.11
N ARG A 339 -27.64 -9.27 4.59
CA ARG A 339 -27.47 -7.82 4.51
C ARG A 339 -26.11 -7.47 3.95
N GLY A 340 -26.04 -6.35 3.22
CA GLY A 340 -24.76 -5.80 2.78
C GLY A 340 -23.85 -5.42 3.93
N ASP A 341 -22.54 -5.53 3.73
CA ASP A 341 -21.52 -5.17 4.73
C ASP A 341 -21.73 -3.74 5.26
N ILE A 342 -22.08 -2.80 4.37
CA ILE A 342 -22.38 -1.41 4.73
C ILE A 342 -23.54 -1.36 5.74
N GLU A 343 -24.62 -2.09 5.50
CA GLU A 343 -25.79 -2.09 6.39
C GLU A 343 -25.47 -2.70 7.75
N VAL A 344 -24.73 -3.84 7.76
CA VAL A 344 -24.35 -4.52 9.02
C VAL A 344 -23.51 -3.56 9.89
N ILE A 345 -22.51 -2.92 9.32
CA ILE A 345 -21.61 -2.02 10.05
C ILE A 345 -22.32 -0.73 10.46
N ALA A 346 -23.16 -0.17 9.60
CA ALA A 346 -23.90 1.06 9.86
C ALA A 346 -24.94 0.87 10.99
N ASP A 347 -25.68 -0.24 10.99
CA ASP A 347 -26.64 -0.57 12.06
C ASP A 347 -25.89 -0.81 13.38
N LEU A 348 -24.80 -1.56 13.35
CA LEU A 348 -23.94 -1.77 14.53
C LEU A 348 -23.43 -0.43 15.09
N HIS A 349 -22.86 0.44 14.24
CA HIS A 349 -22.41 1.77 14.66
C HIS A 349 -23.54 2.60 15.27
N SER A 350 -24.71 2.61 14.65
CA SER A 350 -25.87 3.38 15.13
C SER A 350 -26.33 2.93 16.52
N ARG A 351 -26.36 1.61 16.75
CA ARG A 351 -26.70 1.01 18.05
C ARG A 351 -25.65 1.28 19.11
N LEU A 352 -24.37 1.11 18.78
CA LEU A 352 -23.28 1.42 19.70
C LEU A 352 -23.28 2.90 20.07
N ARG A 353 -23.46 3.80 19.09
CA ARG A 353 -23.56 5.25 19.34
C ARG A 353 -24.72 5.59 20.28
N ALA A 354 -25.88 4.93 20.12
CA ALA A 354 -27.03 5.12 21.01
C ALA A 354 -26.72 4.64 22.44
N LEU A 355 -26.05 3.51 22.60
CA LEU A 355 -25.63 2.98 23.91
C LEU A 355 -24.63 3.93 24.57
N TYR A 356 -23.59 4.40 23.86
CA TYR A 356 -22.64 5.36 24.40
C TYR A 356 -23.28 6.68 24.82
N LYS A 357 -24.27 7.16 24.05
CA LYS A 357 -25.03 8.36 24.42
C LYS A 357 -25.86 8.17 25.70
N LYS A 358 -26.40 6.97 25.88
CA LYS A 358 -27.25 6.63 27.04
C LYS A 358 -26.43 6.33 28.28
N ASP A 359 -25.41 5.48 28.15
CA ASP A 359 -24.75 4.83 29.29
C ASP A 359 -23.33 5.42 29.54
N GLY A 360 -22.83 6.27 28.64
CA GLY A 360 -21.46 6.78 28.69
C GLY A 360 -20.44 5.71 28.36
N GLY A 361 -19.26 5.77 28.98
CA GLY A 361 -18.14 4.84 28.79
C GLY A 361 -16.80 5.51 29.05
N ALA A 362 -15.71 4.77 28.92
CA ALA A 362 -14.37 5.31 29.17
C ALA A 362 -13.96 6.35 28.13
N PHE A 363 -14.35 6.19 26.87
CA PHE A 363 -14.02 7.06 25.75
C PHE A 363 -15.24 7.28 24.84
N PRO A 364 -16.27 7.99 25.28
CA PRO A 364 -17.53 8.14 24.53
C PRO A 364 -17.38 9.08 23.32
N ASP A 365 -16.53 10.10 23.42
CA ASP A 365 -16.46 11.20 22.44
C ASP A 365 -16.17 10.76 21.00
N PRO A 366 -15.23 9.86 20.72
CA PRO A 366 -14.97 9.45 19.34
C PRO A 366 -16.19 8.88 18.63
N ILE A 367 -16.96 8.02 19.31
CA ILE A 367 -18.15 7.39 18.70
C ILE A 367 -19.36 8.31 18.69
N ILE A 368 -19.55 9.13 19.74
CA ILE A 368 -20.67 10.08 19.83
C ILE A 368 -20.53 11.18 18.78
N ASN A 369 -19.32 11.66 18.56
CA ASN A 369 -19.00 12.78 17.67
C ASN A 369 -18.67 12.35 16.23
N THR A 370 -18.71 11.05 15.91
CA THR A 370 -18.58 10.63 14.50
C THR A 370 -19.62 11.33 13.65
N SER A 371 -19.21 11.93 12.54
CA SER A 371 -20.10 12.46 11.53
C SER A 371 -20.85 11.30 10.87
N TRP A 372 -22.17 11.32 10.91
CA TRP A 372 -23.01 10.24 10.41
C TRP A 372 -24.31 10.81 9.83
N ALA A 373 -24.15 11.68 8.82
CA ALA A 373 -25.24 12.48 8.27
C ALA A 373 -25.84 11.84 7.00
N TYR A 374 -26.04 10.53 7.03
CA TYR A 374 -26.69 9.82 5.93
C TYR A 374 -28.22 9.93 6.02
N ALA A 375 -28.89 9.94 4.87
CA ALA A 375 -30.35 10.00 4.80
C ALA A 375 -31.02 8.87 5.59
N LYS A 376 -30.40 7.68 5.55
CA LYS A 376 -30.81 6.51 6.35
C LYS A 376 -29.59 6.05 7.17
N PRO A 377 -29.43 6.46 8.43
CA PRO A 377 -28.22 6.20 9.20
C PRO A 377 -27.85 4.71 9.39
N ALA A 378 -28.84 3.81 9.44
CA ALA A 378 -28.60 2.35 9.51
C ALA A 378 -28.45 1.68 8.13
N HIS A 379 -28.74 2.38 7.05
CA HIS A 379 -28.72 1.88 5.68
C HIS A 379 -28.23 2.98 4.72
N PRO A 380 -27.00 3.49 4.87
CA PRO A 380 -26.48 4.53 4.00
C PRO A 380 -26.33 4.01 2.56
N GLU A 381 -26.69 4.86 1.62
CA GLU A 381 -26.54 4.52 0.21
C GLU A 381 -25.06 4.58 -0.22
N PRO A 382 -24.56 3.63 -1.02
CA PRO A 382 -23.16 3.61 -1.46
C PRO A 382 -22.69 4.89 -2.14
N VAL A 383 -23.60 5.60 -2.83
CA VAL A 383 -23.33 6.90 -3.45
C VAL A 383 -23.09 8.00 -2.41
N GLU A 384 -23.76 7.97 -1.25
CA GLU A 384 -23.53 8.93 -0.16
C GLU A 384 -22.11 8.75 0.40
N LEU A 385 -21.69 7.49 0.60
CA LEU A 385 -20.34 7.15 1.04
C LEU A 385 -19.29 7.60 0.02
N LEU A 386 -19.52 7.38 -1.28
CA LEU A 386 -18.59 7.82 -2.31
C LEU A 386 -18.44 9.35 -2.35
N LYS A 387 -19.53 10.09 -2.14
CA LYS A 387 -19.51 11.55 -2.02
C LYS A 387 -18.75 12.02 -0.78
N GLU A 388 -18.91 11.35 0.36
CA GLU A 388 -18.14 11.64 1.57
C GLU A 388 -16.64 11.38 1.37
N LEU A 389 -16.28 10.26 0.73
CA LEU A 389 -14.89 9.97 0.39
C LEU A 389 -14.30 11.01 -0.57
N ASN A 390 -15.08 11.46 -1.56
CA ASN A 390 -14.72 12.55 -2.48
C ASN A 390 -14.51 13.87 -1.74
N GLY A 391 -15.51 14.26 -0.98
CA GLY A 391 -15.50 15.47 -0.17
C GLY A 391 -16.25 16.67 -0.76
N TYR A 392 -16.43 17.66 0.12
CA TYR A 392 -17.21 18.89 -0.11
C TYR A 392 -16.46 20.12 0.37
N ALA A 393 -16.77 21.27 -0.24
CA ALA A 393 -16.50 22.57 0.35
C ALA A 393 -17.50 22.81 1.49
N LEU A 394 -17.04 23.11 2.69
CA LEU A 394 -17.88 23.40 3.86
C LEU A 394 -18.25 24.88 3.95
N GLU A 395 -17.46 25.74 3.32
CA GLU A 395 -17.64 27.17 3.16
C GLU A 395 -17.32 27.56 1.71
N ASP A 396 -17.67 28.78 1.32
CA ASP A 396 -17.28 29.34 0.03
C ASP A 396 -15.75 29.43 -0.05
N LEU A 397 -15.16 28.81 -1.07
CA LEU A 397 -13.72 28.84 -1.30
C LEU A 397 -13.39 29.89 -2.36
N PRO A 398 -12.49 30.85 -2.07
CA PRO A 398 -12.06 31.83 -3.04
C PRO A 398 -11.22 31.21 -4.15
N ASP A 399 -11.26 31.82 -5.33
CA ASP A 399 -10.36 31.48 -6.43
C ASP A 399 -8.93 31.93 -6.07
N PRO A 400 -7.92 31.02 -6.10
CA PRO A 400 -6.54 31.39 -5.83
C PRO A 400 -5.96 32.47 -6.75
N ALA A 401 -6.47 32.59 -7.97
CA ALA A 401 -6.02 33.59 -8.94
C ALA A 401 -6.73 34.95 -8.75
N ASP A 402 -7.95 34.96 -8.20
CA ASP A 402 -8.75 36.15 -7.93
C ASP A 402 -9.59 35.94 -6.67
N PRO A 403 -9.06 36.28 -5.48
CA PRO A 403 -9.74 36.04 -4.20
C PRO A 403 -11.11 36.76 -4.05
N THR A 404 -11.47 37.65 -4.95
CA THR A 404 -12.80 38.31 -4.97
C THR A 404 -13.88 37.41 -5.58
N LYS A 405 -13.47 36.34 -6.26
CA LYS A 405 -14.37 35.35 -6.87
C LYS A 405 -14.45 34.09 -6.03
N VAL A 406 -15.62 33.47 -6.02
CA VAL A 406 -15.83 32.16 -5.41
C VAL A 406 -15.53 31.08 -6.44
N MET A 407 -14.54 30.24 -6.16
CA MET A 407 -14.19 29.07 -6.97
C MET A 407 -15.18 27.91 -6.73
N LEU A 408 -15.48 27.64 -5.45
CA LEU A 408 -16.45 26.62 -5.02
C LEU A 408 -17.35 27.20 -3.93
N LYS A 409 -18.65 26.98 -4.06
CA LYS A 409 -19.62 27.34 -3.03
C LYS A 409 -19.70 26.24 -1.96
N ALA A 410 -20.10 26.64 -0.76
CA ALA A 410 -20.42 25.71 0.32
C ALA A 410 -21.40 24.62 -0.17
N GLY A 411 -21.13 23.37 0.18
CA GLY A 411 -21.91 22.19 -0.22
C GLY A 411 -21.53 21.59 -1.57
N GLN A 412 -20.73 22.27 -2.40
CA GLN A 412 -20.27 21.70 -3.67
C GLN A 412 -19.21 20.62 -3.48
N LEU A 413 -19.26 19.62 -4.34
CA LEU A 413 -18.29 18.52 -4.39
C LEU A 413 -16.91 19.01 -4.83
N LEU A 414 -15.86 18.47 -4.21
CA LEU A 414 -14.49 18.82 -4.57
C LEU A 414 -14.13 18.21 -5.94
N PRO A 415 -13.62 18.99 -6.89
CA PRO A 415 -13.23 18.50 -8.21
C PRO A 415 -11.90 17.75 -8.22
N GLY A 416 -11.13 17.78 -7.13
CA GLY A 416 -9.85 17.11 -6.95
C GLY A 416 -9.17 17.54 -5.66
N PHE A 417 -8.18 16.77 -5.21
CA PHE A 417 -7.50 16.99 -3.93
C PHE A 417 -6.72 18.33 -3.85
N GLY A 418 -6.42 18.96 -4.99
CA GLY A 418 -5.71 20.24 -5.03
C GLY A 418 -6.46 21.39 -4.34
N VAL A 419 -7.79 21.30 -4.20
CA VAL A 419 -8.61 22.30 -3.53
C VAL A 419 -8.85 22.01 -2.04
N MET A 420 -8.40 20.89 -1.52
CA MET A 420 -8.46 20.57 -0.09
C MET A 420 -7.71 21.59 0.75
N ARG A 421 -8.21 21.84 1.98
CA ARG A 421 -7.72 22.89 2.88
C ARG A 421 -7.36 22.32 4.25
N ASP A 422 -6.40 22.95 4.90
CA ASP A 422 -5.98 22.69 6.29
C ASP A 422 -6.57 23.68 7.30
N ASP A 423 -7.43 24.57 6.85
CA ASP A 423 -8.15 25.56 7.66
C ASP A 423 -9.57 25.10 8.08
N GLY A 424 -9.93 23.84 7.75
CA GLY A 424 -11.22 23.25 8.11
C GLY A 424 -12.37 23.58 7.15
N LYS A 425 -12.11 24.26 6.03
CA LYS A 425 -13.15 24.66 5.05
C LYS A 425 -13.50 23.58 4.05
N THR A 426 -12.85 22.44 4.11
CA THR A 426 -13.16 21.27 3.29
C THR A 426 -13.31 20.03 4.14
N SER A 427 -14.19 19.15 3.70
CA SER A 427 -14.36 17.78 4.19
C SER A 427 -14.02 16.82 3.06
N GLY A 428 -13.35 15.70 3.33
CA GLY A 428 -13.05 14.69 2.32
C GLY A 428 -12.42 13.45 2.95
N GLY A 429 -13.15 12.34 2.95
CA GLY A 429 -12.78 11.12 3.67
C GLY A 429 -11.53 10.44 3.13
N CYS A 430 -11.23 10.59 1.82
CA CYS A 430 -10.10 9.93 1.19
C CYS A 430 -9.53 10.79 0.05
N TRP A 431 -8.40 11.46 0.26
CA TRP A 431 -7.82 12.41 -0.68
C TRP A 431 -7.53 11.84 -2.07
N ILE A 432 -7.15 10.55 -2.15
CA ILE A 432 -6.90 9.90 -3.45
C ILE A 432 -8.19 9.69 -4.24
N TYR A 433 -9.36 9.65 -3.58
CA TYR A 433 -10.67 9.50 -4.23
C TYR A 433 -11.28 10.86 -4.61
N THR A 434 -10.73 11.98 -4.15
CA THR A 434 -11.24 13.30 -4.50
C THR A 434 -11.19 13.53 -6.01
N GLY A 435 -12.34 13.88 -6.59
CA GLY A 435 -12.58 13.96 -8.03
C GLY A 435 -13.31 12.74 -8.62
N VAL A 436 -13.52 11.68 -7.83
CA VAL A 436 -14.27 10.49 -8.29
C VAL A 436 -15.76 10.76 -8.44
N TYR A 437 -16.29 11.69 -7.66
CA TYR A 437 -17.66 12.17 -7.78
C TYR A 437 -17.66 13.70 -7.83
N THR A 438 -18.11 14.27 -8.93
CA THR A 438 -18.13 15.72 -9.14
C THR A 438 -19.54 16.17 -9.51
N GLU A 439 -19.73 17.46 -9.76
CA GLU A 439 -21.00 17.98 -10.28
C GLU A 439 -21.39 17.35 -11.64
N ALA A 440 -20.42 16.77 -12.36
CA ALA A 440 -20.69 16.00 -13.58
C ALA A 440 -21.12 14.53 -13.31
N GLY A 441 -21.21 14.12 -12.04
CA GLY A 441 -21.66 12.80 -11.61
C GLY A 441 -20.54 11.86 -11.17
N ASN A 442 -20.86 10.56 -11.07
CA ASN A 442 -19.97 9.50 -10.63
C ASN A 442 -19.02 9.08 -11.75
N MET A 443 -17.74 9.47 -11.64
CA MET A 443 -16.72 9.13 -12.63
C MET A 443 -16.37 7.64 -12.65
N ALA A 444 -16.61 6.90 -11.55
CA ALA A 444 -16.40 5.45 -11.51
C ALA A 444 -17.41 4.68 -12.38
N MET A 445 -18.55 5.27 -12.69
CA MET A 445 -19.57 4.69 -13.58
C MET A 445 -19.23 4.77 -15.07
N ARG A 446 -18.21 5.53 -15.46
CA ARG A 446 -17.85 5.69 -16.87
C ARG A 446 -17.44 4.35 -17.49
N ARG A 447 -17.88 4.11 -18.73
CA ARG A 447 -17.66 2.86 -19.48
C ARG A 447 -17.22 3.08 -20.92
N ASP A 448 -16.71 4.29 -21.24
CA ASP A 448 -16.15 4.55 -22.55
C ASP A 448 -14.78 3.84 -22.66
N ALA A 449 -14.76 2.76 -23.39
CA ALA A 449 -13.58 1.95 -23.64
C ALA A 449 -12.70 2.49 -24.78
N SER A 450 -13.03 3.64 -25.36
CA SER A 450 -12.20 4.25 -26.39
C SER A 450 -10.82 4.59 -25.86
N ASP A 451 -9.80 4.37 -26.66
CA ASP A 451 -8.43 4.75 -26.38
C ASP A 451 -7.80 5.41 -27.60
N PRO A 452 -7.97 6.74 -27.77
CA PRO A 452 -7.42 7.46 -28.90
C PRO A 452 -5.89 7.45 -28.95
N THR A 453 -5.22 7.05 -27.86
CA THR A 453 -3.76 6.97 -27.82
C THR A 453 -3.21 5.67 -28.38
N GLY A 454 -4.02 4.60 -28.42
CA GLY A 454 -3.58 3.24 -28.77
C GLY A 454 -2.58 2.62 -27.77
N LEU A 455 -2.44 3.21 -26.57
CA LEU A 455 -1.45 2.81 -25.54
C LEU A 455 -2.09 2.06 -24.35
N GLY A 456 -3.38 1.76 -24.41
CA GLY A 456 -4.10 1.09 -23.33
C GLY A 456 -4.47 2.00 -22.16
N ILE A 457 -4.55 3.31 -22.35
CA ILE A 457 -4.82 4.30 -21.29
C ILE A 457 -6.30 4.32 -20.91
N HIS A 458 -7.21 4.22 -21.87
CA HIS A 458 -8.68 4.25 -21.67
C HIS A 458 -9.12 5.38 -20.71
N PRO A 459 -8.92 6.66 -21.05
CA PRO A 459 -9.03 7.78 -20.11
C PRO A 459 -10.43 7.97 -19.53
N ASN A 460 -11.46 7.48 -20.20
CA ASN A 460 -12.86 7.60 -19.82
C ASN A 460 -13.49 6.30 -19.27
N TRP A 461 -12.68 5.31 -18.92
CA TRP A 461 -13.15 4.10 -18.22
C TRP A 461 -12.89 4.22 -16.72
N GLY A 462 -13.93 4.27 -15.90
CA GLY A 462 -13.80 4.43 -14.45
C GLY A 462 -13.01 5.69 -14.04
N PHE A 463 -12.43 5.69 -12.85
CA PHE A 463 -11.60 6.78 -12.32
C PHE A 463 -10.29 6.24 -11.77
N SER A 464 -9.16 6.66 -12.30
CA SER A 464 -7.85 6.23 -11.79
C SER A 464 -7.34 7.24 -10.75
N TRP A 465 -7.22 6.78 -9.51
CA TRP A 465 -6.68 7.65 -8.46
C TRP A 465 -5.14 7.79 -8.53
N PRO A 466 -4.55 8.91 -8.05
CA PRO A 466 -5.21 10.18 -7.78
C PRO A 466 -5.47 10.98 -9.06
N ALA A 467 -6.45 11.86 -9.04
CA ALA A 467 -6.75 12.85 -10.08
C ALA A 467 -6.96 12.27 -11.49
N ASN A 468 -7.52 11.08 -11.60
CA ASN A 468 -7.71 10.31 -12.84
C ASN A 468 -6.42 10.11 -13.65
N ARG A 469 -5.26 10.05 -12.99
CA ARG A 469 -3.96 9.84 -13.65
C ARG A 469 -3.72 8.36 -13.92
N ARG A 470 -3.63 8.01 -15.18
CA ARG A 470 -3.43 6.62 -15.60
C ARG A 470 -2.00 6.17 -15.39
N ILE A 471 -1.04 7.04 -15.68
CA ILE A 471 0.40 6.78 -15.59
C ILE A 471 1.04 7.75 -14.60
N LEU A 472 1.73 7.23 -13.60
CA LEU A 472 2.41 8.05 -12.58
C LEU A 472 3.85 8.42 -12.96
N TYR A 473 4.46 7.69 -13.91
CA TYR A 473 5.85 7.84 -14.31
C TYR A 473 5.98 8.11 -15.82
N ASN A 474 5.07 8.90 -16.38
CA ASN A 474 4.99 9.13 -17.83
C ASN A 474 6.22 9.82 -18.42
N ARG A 475 6.97 10.63 -17.64
CA ARG A 475 8.26 11.21 -18.07
C ARG A 475 9.31 10.16 -18.40
N ALA A 476 9.23 8.96 -17.81
CA ALA A 476 10.18 7.90 -18.11
C ALA A 476 10.09 7.41 -19.56
N SER A 477 9.03 7.78 -20.30
CA SER A 477 8.92 7.53 -21.74
C SER A 477 9.74 8.50 -22.62
N ALA A 478 10.39 9.49 -22.01
CA ALA A 478 11.23 10.49 -22.69
C ALA A 478 12.61 10.57 -22.03
N ASP A 479 13.62 10.96 -22.84
CA ASP A 479 14.96 11.23 -22.35
C ASP A 479 15.04 12.55 -21.54
N PRO A 480 16.18 12.90 -20.92
CA PRO A 480 16.33 14.14 -20.16
C PRO A 480 16.12 15.43 -20.97
N SER A 481 16.21 15.38 -22.30
CA SER A 481 15.89 16.52 -23.18
C SER A 481 14.40 16.63 -23.51
N GLY A 482 13.60 15.63 -23.12
CA GLY A 482 12.18 15.56 -23.40
C GLY A 482 11.84 14.86 -24.72
N LYS A 483 12.83 14.31 -25.43
CA LYS A 483 12.62 13.50 -26.63
C LYS A 483 12.19 12.09 -26.23
N ALA A 484 11.21 11.52 -26.93
CA ALA A 484 10.75 10.16 -26.69
C ALA A 484 11.87 9.13 -26.96
N TRP A 485 12.00 8.13 -26.08
CA TRP A 485 12.85 6.95 -26.31
C TRP A 485 12.39 6.11 -27.50
N SER A 486 11.08 6.06 -27.72
CA SER A 486 10.47 5.40 -28.86
C SER A 486 9.23 6.19 -29.28
N GLU A 487 9.14 6.52 -30.56
CA GLU A 487 7.97 7.23 -31.12
C GLU A 487 6.67 6.43 -30.97
N ARG A 488 6.78 5.11 -30.98
CA ARG A 488 5.63 4.21 -30.89
C ARG A 488 5.19 3.96 -29.44
N LYS A 489 6.09 4.15 -28.46
CA LYS A 489 5.89 3.79 -27.04
C LYS A 489 6.14 4.98 -26.12
N LYS A 490 5.50 6.11 -26.38
CA LYS A 490 5.61 7.30 -25.56
C LYS A 490 4.27 7.68 -24.94
N TYR A 491 4.28 8.00 -23.68
CA TYR A 491 3.13 8.62 -23.02
C TYR A 491 3.16 10.14 -23.19
N ILE A 492 4.31 10.77 -23.03
CA ILE A 492 4.52 12.20 -23.25
C ILE A 492 5.86 12.47 -23.93
N THR A 493 5.95 13.62 -24.60
CA THR A 493 7.18 14.14 -25.18
C THR A 493 7.16 15.68 -25.16
N TRP A 494 8.32 16.32 -25.19
CA TRP A 494 8.45 17.78 -25.26
C TRP A 494 8.43 18.24 -26.70
N ASN A 495 7.58 19.21 -27.04
CA ASN A 495 7.48 19.75 -28.40
C ASN A 495 8.23 21.08 -28.60
N GLY A 496 9.08 21.48 -27.64
CA GLY A 496 9.80 22.77 -27.65
C GLY A 496 9.14 23.86 -26.80
N SER A 497 7.84 23.74 -26.48
CA SER A 497 7.10 24.72 -25.68
C SER A 497 6.27 24.10 -24.55
N ARG A 498 5.84 22.88 -24.71
CA ARG A 498 5.06 22.15 -23.74
C ARG A 498 5.18 20.64 -23.89
N TRP A 499 4.90 19.91 -22.81
CA TRP A 499 4.72 18.47 -22.87
C TRP A 499 3.38 18.13 -23.52
N VAL A 500 3.43 17.19 -24.46
CA VAL A 500 2.25 16.69 -25.21
C VAL A 500 2.25 15.18 -25.21
N GLY A 501 1.06 14.57 -25.28
CA GLY A 501 0.94 13.10 -25.34
C GLY A 501 -0.40 12.59 -24.84
N GLY A 502 -0.46 11.29 -24.60
CA GLY A 502 -1.68 10.58 -24.20
C GLY A 502 -2.01 10.67 -22.72
N ASP A 503 -1.13 11.25 -21.90
CA ASP A 503 -1.34 11.46 -20.46
C ASP A 503 -0.81 12.85 -20.07
N VAL A 504 -1.12 13.29 -18.86
CA VAL A 504 -0.65 14.57 -18.33
C VAL A 504 0.68 14.40 -17.60
N PRO A 505 1.61 15.36 -17.65
CA PRO A 505 2.82 15.33 -16.84
C PRO A 505 2.48 15.48 -15.35
N ASP A 506 3.40 15.10 -14.49
CA ASP A 506 3.32 15.22 -13.03
C ASP A 506 3.68 16.64 -12.52
N TYR A 507 3.80 17.61 -13.39
CA TYR A 507 4.03 19.05 -13.15
C TYR A 507 3.38 19.87 -14.27
N ALA A 508 3.48 21.19 -14.18
CA ALA A 508 2.87 22.07 -15.19
C ALA A 508 3.38 21.76 -16.61
N PRO A 509 2.49 21.55 -17.60
CA PRO A 509 2.88 21.14 -18.95
C PRO A 509 3.85 22.07 -19.68
N THR A 510 3.95 23.32 -19.25
CA THR A 510 4.85 24.34 -19.85
C THR A 510 6.24 24.38 -19.23
N VAL A 511 6.51 23.56 -18.23
CA VAL A 511 7.85 23.48 -17.61
C VAL A 511 8.79 22.70 -18.53
N ALA A 512 9.88 23.35 -18.95
CA ALA A 512 10.87 22.75 -19.84
C ALA A 512 11.57 21.55 -19.17
N PRO A 513 12.07 20.57 -19.96
CA PRO A 513 12.73 19.37 -19.44
C PRO A 513 13.87 19.66 -18.47
N ASP A 514 14.75 20.62 -18.79
CA ASP A 514 15.88 21.08 -17.98
C ASP A 514 15.46 21.76 -16.67
N LYS A 515 14.24 22.28 -16.60
CA LYS A 515 13.64 22.93 -15.43
C LYS A 515 12.67 22.03 -14.67
N ALA A 516 12.36 20.89 -15.22
CA ALA A 516 11.47 19.91 -14.61
C ALA A 516 12.18 19.12 -13.49
N VAL A 517 12.69 19.83 -12.50
CA VAL A 517 13.44 19.29 -11.36
C VAL A 517 12.57 18.57 -10.33
N GLY A 518 11.26 18.62 -10.51
CA GLY A 518 10.32 17.88 -9.67
C GLY A 518 10.51 16.37 -9.84
N PRO A 519 10.39 15.60 -8.77
CA PRO A 519 10.41 14.14 -8.83
C PRO A 519 9.19 13.60 -9.60
N PHE A 520 9.26 12.33 -9.97
CA PHE A 520 8.03 11.58 -10.17
C PHE A 520 7.18 11.59 -8.90
N ILE A 521 5.90 11.49 -9.06
CA ILE A 521 4.84 11.78 -8.10
C ILE A 521 5.08 11.22 -6.68
N MET A 522 5.62 10.01 -6.56
CA MET A 522 5.78 9.32 -5.26
C MET A 522 7.22 9.37 -4.71
N ASN A 523 8.15 9.94 -5.42
CA ASN A 523 9.56 9.98 -5.04
C ASN A 523 10.09 11.41 -5.02
N GLN A 524 10.48 11.88 -3.85
CA GLN A 524 10.92 13.27 -3.63
C GLN A 524 12.16 13.63 -4.43
N GLU A 525 13.09 12.69 -4.61
CA GLU A 525 14.36 12.93 -5.31
C GLU A 525 14.22 12.80 -6.82
N GLY A 526 13.18 12.15 -7.31
CA GLY A 526 13.01 11.83 -8.74
C GLY A 526 14.04 10.84 -9.26
N THR A 527 14.70 10.08 -8.37
CA THR A 527 15.79 9.16 -8.68
C THR A 527 15.43 7.75 -8.27
N ALA A 528 15.39 6.82 -9.20
CA ALA A 528 15.19 5.40 -8.91
C ALA A 528 16.43 4.80 -8.22
N ARG A 529 16.25 3.80 -7.40
CA ARG A 529 17.32 3.10 -6.68
C ARG A 529 17.32 1.62 -7.00
N LEU A 530 18.49 1.09 -7.27
CA LEU A 530 18.74 -0.34 -7.40
C LEU A 530 18.92 -1.03 -6.03
N PHE A 531 18.60 -0.35 -4.95
CA PHE A 531 18.72 -0.85 -3.58
C PHE A 531 17.59 -0.29 -2.70
N SER A 532 17.35 -0.91 -1.55
CA SER A 532 16.46 -0.35 -0.55
C SER A 532 17.17 0.69 0.31
N ARG A 533 16.52 1.82 0.53
CA ARG A 533 17.00 2.89 1.41
C ARG A 533 16.53 2.69 2.86
N THR A 534 15.33 2.16 3.02
CA THR A 534 14.68 2.03 4.32
C THR A 534 13.82 0.77 4.37
N ALA A 535 13.39 0.39 5.56
CA ALA A 535 12.36 -0.62 5.82
C ALA A 535 12.69 -2.08 5.45
N MET A 536 13.77 -2.37 4.74
CA MET A 536 14.17 -3.76 4.46
C MET A 536 15.02 -4.31 5.61
N THR A 537 14.55 -5.37 6.24
CA THR A 537 15.24 -5.97 7.39
C THR A 537 16.41 -6.88 7.00
N ASP A 538 16.40 -7.37 5.79
CA ASP A 538 17.38 -8.29 5.21
C ASP A 538 18.42 -7.58 4.31
N GLY A 539 18.51 -6.26 4.41
CA GLY A 539 19.57 -5.47 3.75
C GLY A 539 19.11 -4.68 2.53
N PRO A 540 20.01 -3.87 1.95
CA PRO A 540 19.68 -2.96 0.85
C PRO A 540 19.57 -3.66 -0.51
N PHE A 541 20.33 -4.71 -0.77
CA PHE A 541 20.23 -5.55 -1.97
C PHE A 541 19.50 -6.86 -1.67
N PRO A 542 18.81 -7.44 -2.68
CA PRO A 542 18.32 -8.81 -2.59
C PRO A 542 19.46 -9.78 -2.35
N GLU A 543 19.27 -10.70 -1.41
CA GLU A 543 20.26 -11.69 -1.03
C GLU A 543 19.62 -13.07 -0.86
N HIS A 544 20.37 -14.11 -1.19
CA HIS A 544 19.93 -15.48 -1.03
C HIS A 544 20.52 -16.09 0.23
N TYR A 545 19.67 -16.44 1.18
CA TYR A 545 20.05 -17.01 2.46
C TYR A 545 19.51 -18.44 2.65
N GLU A 546 19.18 -19.10 1.58
CA GLU A 546 18.71 -20.48 1.71
C GLU A 546 19.85 -21.51 1.88
N PRO A 547 19.56 -22.54 2.61
CA PRO A 547 18.29 -22.73 3.34
C PRO A 547 18.17 -21.74 4.49
N MET A 548 17.01 -21.10 4.65
CA MET A 548 16.81 -20.02 5.61
C MET A 548 16.84 -20.44 7.07
N ASP A 549 16.37 -21.63 7.32
CA ASP A 549 16.31 -22.34 8.61
C ASP A 549 17.35 -23.44 8.67
N ALA A 550 18.46 -23.22 8.00
CA ALA A 550 19.41 -24.27 7.67
C ALA A 550 20.38 -24.62 8.75
N TYR A 551 20.55 -25.84 8.79
CA TYR A 551 21.71 -26.56 9.23
C TYR A 551 22.61 -27.06 8.08
N ILE A 552 22.25 -26.77 6.85
CA ILE A 552 23.04 -27.04 5.65
C ILE A 552 23.90 -25.83 5.34
N ALA A 553 25.21 -26.03 5.13
CA ALA A 553 26.10 -24.94 4.79
C ALA A 553 25.68 -24.21 3.53
N ASN A 554 25.53 -22.89 3.59
CA ASN A 554 25.26 -22.06 2.44
C ASN A 554 26.60 -21.75 1.73
N PRO A 555 26.83 -22.25 0.51
CA PRO A 555 28.09 -22.02 -0.20
C PRO A 555 28.30 -20.55 -0.62
N LEU A 556 27.25 -19.74 -0.63
CA LEU A 556 27.34 -18.31 -0.94
C LEU A 556 27.74 -17.48 0.29
N HIS A 557 27.49 -18.01 1.48
CA HIS A 557 27.75 -17.36 2.76
C HIS A 557 28.32 -18.37 3.77
N PRO A 558 29.60 -18.73 3.65
CA PRO A 558 30.18 -19.80 4.49
C PRO A 558 30.17 -19.48 5.99
N LYS A 559 30.10 -18.21 6.37
CA LYS A 559 29.99 -17.77 7.76
C LYS A 559 28.53 -17.49 8.20
N VAL A 560 27.62 -17.30 7.26
CA VAL A 560 26.21 -17.01 7.51
C VAL A 560 25.37 -18.03 6.76
N THR A 561 24.82 -18.99 7.47
CA THR A 561 24.09 -20.13 6.88
C THR A 561 22.57 -19.90 6.85
N THR A 562 22.07 -18.91 7.61
CA THR A 562 20.65 -18.52 7.66
C THR A 562 20.49 -17.03 7.42
N ASN A 563 19.28 -16.56 7.15
CA ASN A 563 19.02 -15.12 7.08
C ASN A 563 19.33 -14.46 8.45
N PRO A 564 20.28 -13.52 8.53
CA PRO A 564 20.75 -12.94 9.79
C PRO A 564 19.68 -12.13 10.51
N VAL A 565 18.64 -11.70 9.80
CA VAL A 565 17.56 -10.84 10.33
C VAL A 565 16.18 -11.51 10.30
N VAL A 566 16.13 -12.83 10.24
CA VAL A 566 14.87 -13.58 10.33
C VAL A 566 14.09 -13.13 11.55
N ARG A 567 12.84 -12.75 11.32
CA ARG A 567 11.91 -12.34 12.36
C ARG A 567 10.78 -13.34 12.51
N VAL A 568 10.61 -13.81 13.73
CA VAL A 568 9.49 -14.64 14.13
C VAL A 568 8.75 -13.92 15.24
N PHE A 569 7.44 -13.84 15.14
CA PHE A 569 6.59 -13.10 16.08
C PHE A 569 6.14 -13.94 17.28
N ALA A 570 6.51 -15.22 17.32
CA ALA A 570 6.14 -16.13 18.37
C ALA A 570 7.21 -16.22 19.47
N ALA A 571 6.84 -16.80 20.60
CA ALA A 571 7.77 -17.16 21.69
C ALA A 571 8.89 -18.09 21.23
N ASP A 572 8.68 -18.82 20.14
CA ASP A 572 9.61 -19.77 19.54
C ASP A 572 10.65 -19.14 18.60
N ALA A 573 10.71 -17.81 18.52
CA ALA A 573 11.61 -17.10 17.62
C ALA A 573 13.07 -17.57 17.70
N LYS A 574 13.54 -17.95 18.90
CA LYS A 574 14.92 -18.42 19.12
C LYS A 574 15.22 -19.80 18.56
N SER A 575 14.20 -20.59 18.30
CA SER A 575 14.34 -21.96 17.81
C SER A 575 13.72 -22.18 16.43
N PHE A 576 13.29 -21.13 15.79
CA PHE A 576 12.76 -21.19 14.44
C PHE A 576 13.86 -21.64 13.47
N GLY A 577 13.53 -22.61 12.64
CA GLY A 577 14.44 -23.14 11.64
C GLY A 577 15.56 -24.03 12.19
N THR A 578 15.57 -24.40 13.47
CA THR A 578 16.55 -25.31 14.01
C THR A 578 16.14 -26.77 13.78
N PRO A 579 17.10 -27.69 13.47
CA PRO A 579 16.79 -29.07 13.12
C PRO A 579 16.13 -29.88 14.24
N ASP A 580 16.37 -29.50 15.49
CA ASP A 580 15.74 -30.10 16.66
C ASP A 580 14.25 -29.86 16.75
N LYS A 581 13.78 -28.74 16.18
CA LYS A 581 12.36 -28.37 16.15
C LYS A 581 11.67 -28.60 14.80
N PHE A 582 12.43 -28.48 13.74
CA PHE A 582 11.95 -28.61 12.36
C PHE A 582 12.87 -29.52 11.56
N PRO A 583 12.95 -30.80 11.92
CA PRO A 583 13.73 -31.75 11.15
C PRO A 583 13.12 -31.92 9.77
N ILE A 584 13.95 -31.84 8.74
CA ILE A 584 13.54 -32.08 7.34
C ILE A 584 13.76 -33.53 6.99
#